data_d661675e5a37cb38a37b85c328b54d84
#
_entry.id   d661675e5a37cb38a37b85c328b54d84
#
_cell.length_a   1.000
_cell.length_b   1.000
_cell.length_c   1.000
_cell.angle_alpha   90.00
_cell.angle_beta   90.00
_cell.angle_gamma   90.00
#
_symmetry.space_group_name_H-M   'P 1'
#
loop_
_entity.id
_entity.type
_entity.pdbx_description
1 polymer ?
#
loop_
_entity_poly.entity_id
_entity_poly.type
_entity_poly.pdbx_seq_one_letter_code
_entity_poly.pdbx_strand_id
1 'polypeptide(L)'
;MRFNRVGACFASSIGVLLIAVVAMGCGPQQAAQVSQAPASSTADLMKARGLTEADVSAALQTYMPTGQKDDYITFASGGHGGNMIVIGVPSMRILKYVGVFTPEPWQGYGYGDQSQKVLDQGSRFGKPITWGDMHHPALSETNGEYDGKFIFVNDKANARIAVVDLHDFVTKQIVTSELIQSDHGATFVTPDTEWVVESSQYPAPLGGGYMPIEQFEDKYRGAVIFWKFDREKGRIDKDASFAMELPPYMQDLADSGKLDSEGWIFINSFNTEMSWGGTMEGNPPMESGASQNDMDYLHIINLKKAIEVAKAGKTKTISGMPVIMLDTINAEGLLHLVGEPKSPHGVDVTPDGKELVVSGKLDTHATVYSFDKLKGAIEAKNFEGKDRYGVPILPFNDVIRGQVEIGLGPLHTQYDDKGNA
;
A
#
# COMPACT_ATOMS: atom_id res chain seq x y z
N MET A 1 2.83 10.51 -62.37
CA MET A 1 3.12 9.68 -63.57
C MET A 1 2.11 8.55 -63.62
N ARG A 2 1.38 8.49 -64.71
CA ARG A 2 0.39 7.42 -65.06
C ARG A 2 1.16 6.19 -65.54
N PHE A 3 0.61 5.00 -65.31
CA PHE A 3 0.60 3.84 -66.26
C PHE A 3 -0.01 2.68 -65.50
N ASN A 4 -0.98 2.08 -65.90
CA ASN A 4 -1.79 1.54 -66.98
C ASN A 4 -2.11 0.08 -66.68
N ARG A 5 -3.37 -0.22 -66.86
CA ARG A 5 -3.98 -1.56 -66.82
C ARG A 5 -3.49 -2.42 -67.97
N VAL A 6 -3.31 -3.72 -67.69
CA VAL A 6 -3.49 -4.75 -68.74
C VAL A 6 -4.26 -5.89 -68.13
N GLY A 7 -5.42 -6.14 -68.67
CA GLY A 7 -6.22 -7.31 -68.40
C GLY A 7 -5.83 -8.45 -69.34
N ALA A 8 -5.93 -9.65 -68.87
CA ALA A 8 -6.00 -10.82 -69.72
C ALA A 8 -7.04 -11.82 -69.20
N CYS A 9 -8.09 -11.99 -69.95
CA CYS A 9 -9.04 -13.10 -69.81
C CYS A 9 -8.31 -14.41 -70.21
N PHE A 10 -8.51 -15.46 -69.43
CA PHE A 10 -8.48 -16.82 -69.98
C PHE A 10 -9.63 -17.66 -69.42
N ALA A 11 -10.23 -18.37 -70.38
CA ALA A 11 -11.48 -19.11 -70.22
C ALA A 11 -11.30 -20.50 -69.61
N SER A 12 -12.30 -20.91 -68.89
CA SER A 12 -12.89 -22.23 -68.71
C SER A 12 -12.08 -23.47 -69.01
N SER A 13 -11.92 -24.32 -68.02
CA SER A 13 -12.06 -25.79 -68.19
C SER A 13 -12.61 -26.40 -66.92
N ILE A 14 -13.85 -26.91 -67.00
CA ILE A 14 -14.53 -27.64 -65.94
C ILE A 14 -13.92 -29.06 -65.91
N GLY A 15 -13.15 -29.34 -64.91
CA GLY A 15 -12.70 -30.69 -64.56
C GLY A 15 -13.55 -31.20 -63.41
N VAL A 16 -14.50 -32.09 -63.72
CA VAL A 16 -15.25 -32.83 -62.67
C VAL A 16 -14.34 -33.86 -62.06
N LEU A 17 -13.87 -33.58 -60.85
CA LEU A 17 -13.14 -34.58 -60.06
C LEU A 17 -14.14 -35.29 -59.13
N LEU A 18 -14.45 -36.56 -59.50
CA LEU A 18 -15.19 -37.44 -58.61
C LEU A 18 -14.35 -37.77 -57.38
N ILE A 19 -14.70 -37.23 -56.29
CA ILE A 19 -14.13 -37.63 -54.99
C ILE A 19 -14.98 -38.80 -54.49
N ALA A 20 -14.40 -39.99 -54.53
CA ALA A 20 -14.96 -41.15 -53.87
C ALA A 20 -14.81 -40.98 -52.33
N VAL A 21 -15.91 -40.67 -51.66
CA VAL A 21 -15.98 -40.67 -50.20
C VAL A 21 -15.95 -42.11 -49.74
N VAL A 22 -14.80 -42.57 -49.29
CA VAL A 22 -14.71 -43.81 -48.53
C VAL A 22 -15.27 -43.50 -47.13
N ALA A 23 -16.50 -43.92 -46.91
CA ALA A 23 -17.07 -43.92 -45.57
C ALA A 23 -16.38 -45.00 -44.74
N MET A 24 -15.31 -44.62 -44.02
CA MET A 24 -14.82 -45.40 -42.93
C MET A 24 -15.85 -45.34 -41.81
N GLY A 25 -16.57 -46.42 -41.61
CA GLY A 25 -17.49 -46.60 -40.50
C GLY A 25 -16.72 -46.51 -39.19
N CYS A 26 -16.96 -45.46 -38.40
CA CYS A 26 -16.62 -45.47 -36.99
C CYS A 26 -17.49 -46.52 -36.31
N GLY A 27 -16.93 -47.71 -36.14
CA GLY A 27 -17.46 -48.65 -35.15
C GLY A 27 -17.47 -48.01 -33.75
N PRO A 28 -18.37 -48.42 -32.88
CA PRO A 28 -18.38 -47.91 -31.54
C PRO A 28 -17.04 -48.23 -30.87
N GLN A 29 -16.23 -47.22 -30.70
CA GLN A 29 -15.00 -47.32 -29.91
C GLN A 29 -15.46 -47.63 -28.48
N GLN A 30 -15.32 -48.87 -28.05
CA GLN A 30 -15.48 -49.23 -26.66
C GLN A 30 -14.57 -48.32 -25.85
N ALA A 31 -15.17 -47.38 -25.09
CA ALA A 31 -14.44 -46.63 -24.13
C ALA A 31 -13.68 -47.61 -23.24
N ALA A 32 -12.36 -47.56 -23.31
CA ALA A 32 -11.51 -48.32 -22.42
C ALA A 32 -11.99 -47.94 -21.00
N GLN A 33 -12.55 -48.94 -20.30
CA GLN A 33 -12.82 -48.80 -18.89
C GLN A 33 -11.45 -48.55 -18.24
N VAL A 34 -11.22 -47.29 -17.87
CA VAL A 34 -10.12 -46.97 -16.96
C VAL A 34 -10.43 -47.73 -15.69
N SER A 35 -9.75 -48.85 -15.52
CA SER A 35 -9.77 -49.61 -14.27
C SER A 35 -9.38 -48.61 -13.18
N GLN A 36 -10.36 -48.10 -12.42
CA GLN A 36 -10.07 -47.39 -11.21
C GLN A 36 -9.33 -48.35 -10.29
N ALA A 37 -8.05 -48.11 -10.09
CA ALA A 37 -7.31 -48.78 -9.04
C ALA A 37 -8.14 -48.68 -7.75
N PRO A 38 -8.25 -49.75 -6.96
CA PRO A 38 -9.01 -49.69 -5.71
C PRO A 38 -8.51 -48.50 -4.90
N ALA A 39 -9.42 -47.65 -4.45
CA ALA A 39 -9.07 -46.46 -3.67
C ALA A 39 -8.27 -46.95 -2.44
N SER A 40 -6.99 -46.55 -2.38
CA SER A 40 -6.14 -46.85 -1.23
C SER A 40 -6.81 -46.29 0.02
N SER A 41 -6.83 -47.04 1.09
CA SER A 41 -7.34 -46.53 2.36
C SER A 41 -6.49 -45.36 2.85
N THR A 42 -7.04 -44.48 3.67
CA THR A 42 -6.28 -43.40 4.30
C THR A 42 -5.04 -43.95 5.02
N ALA A 43 -5.16 -45.08 5.68
CA ALA A 43 -4.04 -45.73 6.36
C ALA A 43 -2.93 -46.17 5.40
N ASP A 44 -3.30 -46.72 4.23
CA ASP A 44 -2.32 -47.14 3.20
C ASP A 44 -1.58 -45.90 2.63
N LEU A 45 -2.30 -44.82 2.40
CA LEU A 45 -1.71 -43.57 1.91
C LEU A 45 -0.77 -42.98 2.97
N MET A 46 -1.19 -42.93 4.22
CA MET A 46 -0.35 -42.44 5.32
C MET A 46 0.95 -43.24 5.40
N LYS A 47 0.83 -44.60 5.39
CA LYS A 47 1.99 -45.46 5.43
C LYS A 47 2.92 -45.28 4.23
N ALA A 48 2.35 -45.22 3.03
CA ALA A 48 3.12 -45.06 1.78
C ALA A 48 3.87 -43.73 1.73
N ARG A 49 3.35 -42.69 2.34
CA ARG A 49 3.93 -41.34 2.38
C ARG A 49 4.67 -41.01 3.67
N GLY A 50 4.72 -41.92 4.61
CA GLY A 50 5.35 -41.69 5.92
C GLY A 50 4.67 -40.59 6.77
N LEU A 51 3.34 -40.43 6.62
CA LEU A 51 2.57 -39.44 7.32
C LEU A 51 2.10 -39.93 8.69
N THR A 52 2.05 -39.03 9.65
CA THR A 52 1.43 -39.22 10.97
C THR A 52 -0.03 -38.77 10.98
N GLU A 53 -0.78 -39.10 12.02
CA GLU A 53 -2.13 -38.56 12.21
C GLU A 53 -2.13 -37.03 12.36
N ALA A 54 -1.07 -36.46 12.96
CA ALA A 54 -0.91 -35.01 13.06
C ALA A 54 -0.77 -34.34 11.68
N ASP A 55 -0.03 -34.99 10.76
CA ASP A 55 0.12 -34.48 9.39
C ASP A 55 -1.23 -34.50 8.64
N VAL A 56 -2.01 -35.55 8.83
CA VAL A 56 -3.35 -35.67 8.22
C VAL A 56 -4.29 -34.59 8.83
N SER A 57 -4.26 -34.44 10.14
CA SER A 57 -5.06 -33.42 10.83
C SER A 57 -4.72 -31.99 10.34
N ALA A 58 -3.43 -31.69 10.19
CA ALA A 58 -2.99 -30.41 9.64
C ALA A 58 -3.46 -30.19 8.18
N ALA A 59 -3.38 -31.25 7.36
CA ALA A 59 -3.86 -31.20 5.98
C ALA A 59 -5.37 -30.95 5.91
N LEU A 60 -6.16 -31.55 6.82
CA LEU A 60 -7.61 -31.32 6.88
C LEU A 60 -7.99 -29.89 7.25
N GLN A 61 -7.15 -29.19 8.02
CA GLN A 61 -7.38 -27.77 8.36
C GLN A 61 -7.29 -26.84 7.15
N THR A 62 -6.55 -27.24 6.13
CA THR A 62 -6.40 -26.46 4.88
C THR A 62 -7.19 -27.05 3.71
N TYR A 63 -7.85 -28.19 3.91
CA TYR A 63 -8.60 -28.83 2.84
C TYR A 63 -9.92 -28.12 2.57
N MET A 64 -10.08 -27.64 1.33
CA MET A 64 -11.32 -27.07 0.84
C MET A 64 -11.97 -28.04 -0.16
N PRO A 65 -13.14 -28.60 0.13
CA PRO A 65 -13.85 -29.51 -0.79
C PRO A 65 -14.18 -28.85 -2.12
N THR A 66 -14.20 -29.65 -3.19
CA THR A 66 -14.62 -29.17 -4.52
C THR A 66 -16.03 -28.57 -4.46
N GLY A 67 -16.17 -27.38 -5.03
CA GLY A 67 -17.45 -26.66 -5.05
C GLY A 67 -17.72 -25.78 -3.82
N GLN A 68 -16.83 -25.83 -2.82
CA GLN A 68 -16.85 -24.89 -1.70
C GLN A 68 -15.86 -23.74 -1.93
N LYS A 69 -16.12 -22.61 -1.27
CA LYS A 69 -15.27 -21.44 -1.27
C LYS A 69 -14.45 -21.39 0.01
N ASP A 70 -13.28 -20.79 -0.08
CA ASP A 70 -12.52 -20.41 1.11
C ASP A 70 -13.33 -19.43 1.99
N ASP A 71 -13.14 -19.50 3.30
CA ASP A 71 -13.85 -18.67 4.26
C ASP A 71 -13.41 -17.20 4.17
N TYR A 72 -12.12 -17.02 3.88
CA TYR A 72 -11.51 -15.70 3.78
C TYR A 72 -10.63 -15.60 2.53
N ILE A 73 -10.35 -14.37 2.14
CA ILE A 73 -9.36 -14.02 1.10
C ILE A 73 -8.35 -13.06 1.72
N THR A 74 -7.07 -13.36 1.53
CA THR A 74 -5.99 -12.44 1.87
C THR A 74 -5.27 -11.95 0.61
N PHE A 75 -4.68 -10.78 0.71
CA PHE A 75 -3.98 -10.12 -0.38
C PHE A 75 -2.51 -9.97 -0.01
N ALA A 76 -1.64 -10.38 -0.92
CA ALA A 76 -0.21 -10.26 -0.73
C ALA A 76 0.43 -9.45 -1.85
N SER A 77 1.44 -8.68 -1.49
CA SER A 77 2.27 -7.97 -2.45
C SER A 77 3.07 -8.94 -3.31
N GLY A 78 3.09 -8.74 -4.61
CA GLY A 78 4.03 -9.36 -5.54
C GLY A 78 5.35 -8.60 -5.68
N GLY A 79 5.57 -7.53 -4.91
CA GLY A 79 6.77 -6.72 -4.91
C GLY A 79 7.09 -6.16 -6.30
N HIS A 80 8.35 -6.31 -6.72
CA HIS A 80 8.82 -5.85 -8.04
C HIS A 80 8.18 -6.57 -9.23
N GLY A 81 7.36 -7.62 -9.01
CA GLY A 81 6.51 -8.20 -10.05
C GLY A 81 5.37 -7.28 -10.46
N GLY A 82 5.07 -6.25 -9.67
CA GLY A 82 4.04 -5.25 -9.94
C GLY A 82 2.62 -5.81 -9.91
N ASN A 83 2.41 -6.96 -9.29
CA ASN A 83 1.11 -7.61 -9.16
C ASN A 83 0.71 -7.81 -7.70
N MET A 84 -0.58 -8.01 -7.49
CA MET A 84 -1.17 -8.44 -6.23
C MET A 84 -1.56 -9.91 -6.33
N ILE A 85 -1.27 -10.68 -5.29
CA ILE A 85 -1.60 -12.10 -5.20
C ILE A 85 -2.82 -12.24 -4.30
N VAL A 86 -3.85 -12.91 -4.80
CA VAL A 86 -5.07 -13.21 -4.06
C VAL A 86 -5.01 -14.65 -3.59
N ILE A 87 -5.08 -14.87 -2.29
CA ILE A 87 -4.91 -16.17 -1.65
C ILE A 87 -6.15 -16.52 -0.84
N GLY A 88 -6.67 -17.73 -1.03
CA GLY A 88 -7.78 -18.25 -0.26
C GLY A 88 -7.32 -18.83 1.08
N VAL A 89 -8.09 -18.60 2.14
CA VAL A 89 -7.85 -19.11 3.49
C VAL A 89 -9.12 -19.84 3.95
N PRO A 90 -9.05 -21.12 4.35
CA PRO A 90 -7.88 -21.82 4.82
C PRO A 90 -7.09 -22.61 3.76
N SER A 91 -7.52 -22.66 2.50
CA SER A 91 -6.87 -23.54 1.51
C SER A 91 -5.44 -23.16 1.18
N MET A 92 -5.02 -21.95 1.47
CA MET A 92 -3.72 -21.35 1.12
C MET A 92 -3.40 -21.44 -0.38
N ARG A 93 -4.44 -21.49 -1.22
CA ARG A 93 -4.28 -21.52 -2.68
C ARG A 93 -4.26 -20.12 -3.26
N ILE A 94 -3.37 -19.90 -4.22
CA ILE A 94 -3.42 -18.70 -5.04
C ILE A 94 -4.67 -18.80 -5.93
N LEU A 95 -5.58 -17.85 -5.74
CA LEU A 95 -6.84 -17.77 -6.48
C LEU A 95 -6.68 -16.92 -7.75
N LYS A 96 -5.89 -15.83 -7.67
CA LYS A 96 -5.69 -14.90 -8.78
C LYS A 96 -4.41 -14.09 -8.60
N TYR A 97 -3.81 -13.71 -9.74
CA TYR A 97 -2.89 -12.59 -9.83
C TYR A 97 -3.63 -11.39 -10.43
N VAL A 98 -3.45 -10.22 -9.84
CA VAL A 98 -4.01 -8.95 -10.31
C VAL A 98 -2.86 -8.05 -10.74
N GLY A 99 -2.80 -7.68 -12.02
CA GLY A 99 -1.83 -6.71 -12.52
C GLY A 99 -2.14 -5.31 -12.00
N VAL A 100 -1.15 -4.66 -11.39
CA VAL A 100 -1.29 -3.33 -10.81
C VAL A 100 -0.24 -2.38 -11.39
N PHE A 101 1.05 -2.66 -11.19
CA PHE A 101 2.16 -1.84 -11.69
C PHE A 101 3.06 -2.62 -12.62
N THR A 102 2.46 -3.31 -13.58
CA THR A 102 3.18 -4.15 -14.54
C THR A 102 2.51 -4.12 -15.92
N PRO A 103 3.28 -4.01 -17.00
CA PRO A 103 2.74 -4.12 -18.37
C PRO A 103 2.60 -5.56 -18.84
N GLU A 104 3.04 -6.55 -18.07
CA GLU A 104 3.08 -7.95 -18.48
C GLU A 104 1.70 -8.61 -18.40
N PRO A 105 1.09 -9.04 -19.52
CA PRO A 105 -0.25 -9.64 -19.50
C PRO A 105 -0.37 -10.87 -18.61
N TRP A 106 0.66 -11.70 -18.55
CA TRP A 106 0.68 -12.92 -17.73
C TRP A 106 0.67 -12.65 -16.22
N GLN A 107 0.95 -11.41 -15.80
CA GLN A 107 0.85 -10.95 -14.40
C GLN A 107 -0.59 -10.61 -13.99
N GLY A 108 -1.59 -11.02 -14.76
CA GLY A 108 -2.99 -10.70 -14.47
C GLY A 108 -3.47 -9.37 -15.07
N TYR A 109 -2.69 -8.82 -16.00
CA TYR A 109 -2.93 -7.52 -16.61
C TYR A 109 -4.11 -7.49 -17.57
N GLY A 110 -4.41 -8.61 -18.22
CA GLY A 110 -5.34 -8.67 -19.34
C GLY A 110 -4.69 -8.25 -20.67
N TYR A 111 -5.39 -8.57 -21.74
CA TYR A 111 -4.88 -8.40 -23.12
C TYR A 111 -5.59 -7.28 -23.87
N GLY A 112 -6.50 -6.57 -23.23
CA GLY A 112 -7.33 -5.57 -23.90
C GLY A 112 -6.80 -4.14 -23.72
N ASP A 113 -7.08 -3.30 -24.71
CA ASP A 113 -6.72 -1.87 -24.68
C ASP A 113 -7.26 -1.11 -23.46
N GLN A 114 -8.34 -1.60 -22.86
CA GLN A 114 -8.91 -0.97 -21.67
C GLN A 114 -8.00 -1.15 -20.44
N SER A 115 -7.50 -2.37 -20.24
CA SER A 115 -6.53 -2.65 -19.16
C SER A 115 -5.26 -1.86 -19.39
N GLN A 116 -4.73 -1.87 -20.62
CA GLN A 116 -3.52 -1.15 -20.99
C GLN A 116 -3.62 0.34 -20.65
N LYS A 117 -4.74 0.98 -20.98
CA LYS A 117 -4.95 2.41 -20.70
C LYS A 117 -4.89 2.77 -19.21
N VAL A 118 -5.30 1.86 -18.34
CA VAL A 118 -5.20 2.09 -16.88
C VAL A 118 -3.77 1.90 -16.41
N LEU A 119 -3.14 0.86 -16.86
CA LEU A 119 -1.84 0.43 -16.36
C LEU A 119 -0.68 1.27 -16.93
N ASP A 120 -0.90 1.91 -18.07
CA ASP A 120 0.01 2.95 -18.60
C ASP A 120 -0.15 4.31 -17.89
N GLN A 121 -1.05 4.42 -16.91
CA GLN A 121 -1.22 5.66 -16.16
C GLN A 121 -0.05 5.89 -15.21
N GLY A 122 0.31 7.12 -15.12
CA GLY A 122 1.43 7.58 -14.33
C GLY A 122 2.63 7.90 -15.20
N SER A 123 3.10 9.09 -15.00
CA SER A 123 4.36 9.56 -15.58
C SER A 123 5.09 10.38 -14.54
N ARG A 124 6.41 10.38 -14.64
CA ARG A 124 7.23 11.20 -13.77
C ARG A 124 8.22 11.99 -14.62
N PHE A 125 8.24 13.32 -14.44
CA PHE A 125 9.05 14.22 -15.24
C PHE A 125 8.85 14.02 -16.76
N GLY A 126 7.59 13.78 -17.16
CA GLY A 126 7.21 13.56 -18.56
C GLY A 126 7.60 12.21 -19.15
N LYS A 127 8.07 11.28 -18.33
CA LYS A 127 8.38 9.91 -18.76
C LYS A 127 7.33 8.93 -18.22
N PRO A 128 6.79 8.05 -19.05
CA PRO A 128 5.85 7.03 -18.59
C PRO A 128 6.55 6.05 -17.63
N ILE A 129 5.81 5.61 -16.62
CA ILE A 129 6.25 4.60 -15.67
C ILE A 129 5.42 3.34 -15.96
N THR A 130 6.09 2.24 -16.30
CA THR A 130 5.41 1.00 -16.67
C THR A 130 5.53 -0.09 -15.59
N TRP A 131 6.64 -0.13 -14.89
CA TRP A 131 6.90 -1.06 -13.79
C TRP A 131 6.93 -0.35 -12.46
N GLY A 132 6.53 -1.06 -11.41
CA GLY A 132 6.60 -0.55 -10.04
C GLY A 132 6.86 -1.64 -9.02
N ASP A 133 7.09 -1.21 -7.79
CA ASP A 133 7.22 -2.05 -6.61
C ASP A 133 5.89 -1.99 -5.84
N MET A 134 5.00 -2.93 -6.15
CA MET A 134 3.75 -3.08 -5.40
C MET A 134 4.09 -3.43 -3.96
N HIS A 135 3.61 -2.63 -2.99
CA HIS A 135 4.07 -2.78 -1.62
C HIS A 135 2.92 -3.02 -0.64
N HIS A 136 2.42 -2.01 0.06
CA HIS A 136 1.41 -2.19 1.11
C HIS A 136 -0.02 -2.09 0.56
N PRO A 137 -0.78 -3.20 0.52
CA PRO A 137 -2.21 -3.14 0.19
C PRO A 137 -3.03 -2.72 1.42
N ALA A 138 -4.00 -1.81 1.21
CA ALA A 138 -4.97 -1.40 2.21
C ALA A 138 -6.39 -1.63 1.70
N LEU A 139 -7.19 -2.37 2.45
CA LEU A 139 -8.59 -2.61 2.13
C LEU A 139 -9.45 -1.37 2.41
N SER A 140 -10.52 -1.19 1.65
CA SER A 140 -11.53 -0.21 1.98
C SER A 140 -12.30 -0.60 3.23
N GLU A 141 -12.70 0.42 3.99
CA GLU A 141 -13.41 0.28 5.26
C GLU A 141 -14.76 1.00 5.23
N THR A 142 -15.68 0.52 6.04
CA THR A 142 -16.93 1.17 6.39
C THR A 142 -17.06 1.12 7.90
N ASN A 143 -17.14 2.26 8.57
CA ASN A 143 -17.08 2.37 10.03
C ASN A 143 -15.85 1.68 10.67
N GLY A 144 -14.71 1.74 10.00
CA GLY A 144 -13.46 1.13 10.47
C GLY A 144 -13.34 -0.37 10.27
N GLU A 145 -14.30 -1.00 9.60
CA GLU A 145 -14.31 -2.44 9.30
C GLU A 145 -14.11 -2.69 7.81
N TYR A 146 -13.35 -3.71 7.44
CA TYR A 146 -13.13 -4.10 6.06
C TYR A 146 -14.45 -4.45 5.36
N ASP A 147 -14.73 -3.82 4.24
CA ASP A 147 -15.99 -3.97 3.54
C ASP A 147 -15.90 -4.79 2.23
N GLY A 148 -14.70 -5.19 1.85
CA GLY A 148 -14.47 -6.06 0.69
C GLY A 148 -14.79 -5.43 -0.66
N LYS A 149 -14.85 -4.09 -0.78
CA LYS A 149 -15.23 -3.40 -2.02
C LYS A 149 -14.04 -2.99 -2.86
N PHE A 150 -13.03 -2.41 -2.23
CA PHE A 150 -11.84 -1.91 -2.90
C PHE A 150 -10.59 -2.29 -2.13
N ILE A 151 -9.47 -2.32 -2.84
CA ILE A 151 -8.15 -2.36 -2.24
C ILE A 151 -7.27 -1.34 -2.94
N PHE A 152 -6.52 -0.61 -2.14
CA PHE A 152 -5.57 0.40 -2.57
C PHE A 152 -4.18 -0.16 -2.40
N VAL A 153 -3.30 0.11 -3.35
CA VAL A 153 -1.92 -0.36 -3.28
C VAL A 153 -0.97 0.74 -3.75
N ASN A 154 0.19 0.80 -3.13
CA ASN A 154 1.22 1.76 -3.49
C ASN A 154 2.33 1.15 -4.35
N ASP A 155 2.92 1.97 -5.18
CA ASP A 155 4.19 1.74 -5.86
C ASP A 155 5.29 2.45 -5.09
N LYS A 156 5.95 1.73 -4.21
CA LYS A 156 7.00 2.27 -3.36
C LYS A 156 8.11 2.99 -4.13
N ALA A 157 8.47 2.45 -5.28
CA ALA A 157 9.58 2.98 -6.09
C ALA A 157 9.23 4.29 -6.81
N ASN A 158 7.97 4.49 -7.18
CA ASN A 158 7.55 5.59 -8.04
C ASN A 158 6.43 6.46 -7.47
N ALA A 159 6.00 6.22 -6.24
CA ALA A 159 4.91 6.94 -5.57
C ALA A 159 3.67 7.04 -6.46
N ARG A 160 3.07 5.91 -6.77
CA ARG A 160 1.78 5.79 -7.46
C ARG A 160 0.81 5.05 -6.57
N ILE A 161 -0.43 5.47 -6.57
CA ILE A 161 -1.52 4.78 -5.86
C ILE A 161 -2.45 4.17 -6.89
N ALA A 162 -2.72 2.87 -6.76
CA ALA A 162 -3.70 2.17 -7.57
C ALA A 162 -4.96 1.86 -6.79
N VAL A 163 -6.09 1.96 -7.47
CA VAL A 163 -7.41 1.53 -7.00
C VAL A 163 -7.79 0.24 -7.71
N VAL A 164 -7.98 -0.82 -6.95
CA VAL A 164 -8.43 -2.12 -7.45
C VAL A 164 -9.85 -2.39 -6.93
N ASP A 165 -10.76 -2.71 -7.82
CA ASP A 165 -12.12 -3.09 -7.48
C ASP A 165 -12.18 -4.58 -7.16
N LEU A 166 -12.62 -4.95 -5.96
CA LEU A 166 -12.69 -6.33 -5.52
C LEU A 166 -13.90 -7.09 -6.04
N HIS A 167 -14.84 -6.41 -6.71
CA HIS A 167 -15.94 -7.09 -7.38
C HIS A 167 -15.46 -7.90 -8.60
N ASP A 168 -14.52 -7.35 -9.35
CA ASP A 168 -13.98 -8.00 -10.55
C ASP A 168 -12.46 -8.24 -10.51
N PHE A 169 -11.79 -7.80 -9.45
CA PHE A 169 -10.33 -7.85 -9.28
C PHE A 169 -9.57 -7.17 -10.43
N VAL A 170 -10.04 -5.97 -10.81
CA VAL A 170 -9.44 -5.18 -11.88
C VAL A 170 -8.95 -3.84 -11.34
N THR A 171 -7.74 -3.46 -11.74
CA THR A 171 -7.20 -2.12 -11.47
C THR A 171 -7.98 -1.09 -12.26
N LYS A 172 -8.63 -0.15 -11.58
CA LYS A 172 -9.52 0.86 -12.19
C LYS A 172 -8.85 2.19 -12.44
N GLN A 173 -7.86 2.53 -11.63
CA GLN A 173 -7.19 3.83 -11.69
C GLN A 173 -5.80 3.72 -11.07
N ILE A 174 -4.87 4.50 -11.62
CA ILE A 174 -3.58 4.79 -11.01
C ILE A 174 -3.44 6.31 -10.95
N VAL A 175 -3.07 6.83 -9.79
CA VAL A 175 -2.78 8.25 -9.58
C VAL A 175 -1.35 8.46 -9.14
N THR A 176 -0.81 9.65 -9.40
CA THR A 176 0.52 10.07 -8.98
C THR A 176 0.55 11.57 -8.73
N SER A 177 1.50 12.02 -7.92
CA SER A 177 1.77 13.44 -7.68
C SER A 177 3.27 13.70 -7.71
N GLU A 178 3.68 14.86 -8.21
CA GLU A 178 5.07 15.31 -8.18
C GLU A 178 5.53 15.75 -6.78
N LEU A 179 4.61 15.82 -5.81
CA LEU A 179 4.93 16.15 -4.42
C LEU A 179 5.69 15.02 -3.72
N ILE A 180 5.43 13.77 -4.10
CA ILE A 180 6.03 12.56 -3.51
C ILE A 180 6.77 11.81 -4.60
N GLN A 181 8.02 11.46 -4.36
CA GLN A 181 8.86 10.74 -5.32
C GLN A 181 9.05 9.27 -4.99
N SER A 182 8.89 8.90 -3.74
CA SER A 182 8.91 7.54 -3.24
C SER A 182 8.01 7.48 -2.02
N ASP A 183 7.20 6.46 -1.90
CA ASP A 183 6.35 6.24 -0.75
C ASP A 183 6.62 4.87 -0.10
N HIS A 184 6.41 4.77 1.20
CA HIS A 184 6.44 3.51 1.92
C HIS A 184 5.27 3.41 2.90
N GLY A 185 4.99 4.48 3.60
CA GLY A 185 3.86 4.60 4.53
C GLY A 185 2.49 4.78 3.84
N ALA A 186 2.38 4.45 2.59
CA ALA A 186 1.14 4.39 1.83
C ALA A 186 0.89 2.94 1.42
N THR A 187 -0.29 2.50 1.22
CA THR A 187 -1.56 3.21 1.36
C THR A 187 -2.23 2.81 2.66
N PHE A 188 -2.93 3.73 3.28
CA PHE A 188 -3.89 3.42 4.32
C PHE A 188 -5.14 4.28 4.08
N VAL A 189 -6.24 3.96 4.76
CA VAL A 189 -7.52 4.62 4.53
C VAL A 189 -8.10 5.14 5.84
N THR A 190 -8.92 6.18 5.74
CA THR A 190 -9.76 6.59 6.88
C THR A 190 -10.92 5.62 7.07
N PRO A 191 -11.52 5.49 8.29
CA PRO A 191 -12.49 4.46 8.64
C PRO A 191 -13.71 4.31 7.71
N ASP A 192 -14.08 5.34 6.96
CA ASP A 192 -15.13 5.28 5.94
C ASP A 192 -14.58 5.33 4.51
N THR A 193 -13.26 5.18 4.37
CA THR A 193 -12.56 5.31 3.08
C THR A 193 -12.89 6.63 2.37
N GLU A 194 -13.12 7.68 3.13
CA GLU A 194 -13.29 9.02 2.57
C GLU A 194 -11.98 9.52 1.96
N TRP A 195 -10.88 9.14 2.58
CA TRP A 195 -9.53 9.48 2.18
C TRP A 195 -8.65 8.25 2.06
N VAL A 196 -7.89 8.20 0.98
CA VAL A 196 -6.73 7.32 0.80
C VAL A 196 -5.51 8.17 1.03
N VAL A 197 -4.61 7.74 1.91
CA VAL A 197 -3.50 8.58 2.36
C VAL A 197 -2.17 8.03 1.88
N GLU A 198 -1.32 8.93 1.43
CA GLU A 198 0.01 8.64 0.89
C GLU A 198 1.02 9.57 1.56
N SER A 199 2.11 9.03 2.12
CA SER A 199 3.20 9.81 2.70
C SER A 199 4.52 9.56 1.99
N SER A 200 5.37 10.60 1.93
CA SER A 200 6.69 10.50 1.31
C SER A 200 7.65 9.66 2.15
N GLN A 201 8.31 8.68 1.53
CA GLN A 201 9.38 7.95 2.20
C GLN A 201 10.63 8.82 2.34
N TYR A 202 11.02 9.47 1.28
CA TYR A 202 12.18 10.36 1.26
C TYR A 202 11.76 11.79 0.97
N PRO A 203 12.37 12.77 1.67
CA PRO A 203 12.10 14.17 1.37
C PRO A 203 12.57 14.53 -0.03
N ALA A 204 11.85 15.43 -0.67
CA ALA A 204 12.13 15.93 -2.00
C ALA A 204 11.86 17.43 -2.07
N PRO A 205 12.41 18.15 -3.06
CA PRO A 205 11.97 19.51 -3.32
C PRO A 205 10.47 19.53 -3.64
N LEU A 206 9.70 20.36 -2.97
CA LEU A 206 8.26 20.48 -3.25
C LEU A 206 8.03 20.93 -4.70
N GLY A 207 7.18 20.17 -5.40
CA GLY A 207 6.95 20.41 -6.82
C GLY A 207 7.88 19.61 -7.75
N GLY A 208 8.66 18.71 -7.20
CA GLY A 208 9.53 17.79 -7.94
C GLY A 208 10.90 18.36 -8.32
N GLY A 209 11.68 17.54 -9.01
CA GLY A 209 13.04 17.91 -9.45
C GLY A 209 14.10 17.59 -8.40
N TYR A 210 15.28 18.20 -8.62
CA TYR A 210 16.46 18.04 -7.76
C TYR A 210 17.03 19.41 -7.40
N MET A 211 17.48 19.53 -6.17
CA MET A 211 18.21 20.71 -5.67
C MET A 211 19.56 20.25 -5.11
N PRO A 212 20.58 21.11 -5.09
CA PRO A 212 21.85 20.82 -4.44
C PRO A 212 21.65 20.38 -2.99
N ILE A 213 22.43 19.42 -2.55
CA ILE A 213 22.32 18.85 -1.19
C ILE A 213 22.57 19.91 -0.11
N GLU A 214 23.38 20.92 -0.40
CA GLU A 214 23.65 22.05 0.49
C GLU A 214 22.41 22.90 0.78
N GLN A 215 21.35 22.73 -0.01
CA GLN A 215 20.07 23.40 0.17
C GLN A 215 19.01 22.45 0.80
N PHE A 216 19.44 21.31 1.35
CA PHE A 216 18.52 20.30 1.86
C PHE A 216 17.55 20.87 2.90
N GLU A 217 18.07 21.54 3.92
CA GLU A 217 17.25 22.12 4.99
C GLU A 217 16.18 23.11 4.49
N ASP A 218 16.51 23.88 3.45
CA ASP A 218 15.63 24.93 2.95
C ASP A 218 14.66 24.46 1.87
N LYS A 219 15.04 23.46 1.08
CA LYS A 219 14.32 23.10 -0.16
C LYS A 219 13.68 21.72 -0.12
N TYR A 220 14.22 20.77 0.64
CA TYR A 220 13.64 19.45 0.74
C TYR A 220 12.58 19.42 1.82
N ARG A 221 11.48 18.76 1.53
CA ARG A 221 10.33 18.59 2.43
C ARG A 221 9.76 17.20 2.32
N GLY A 222 9.17 16.73 3.40
CA GLY A 222 8.22 15.64 3.34
C GLY A 222 6.86 16.14 2.88
N ALA A 223 6.00 15.23 2.50
CA ALA A 223 4.62 15.53 2.16
C ALA A 223 3.70 14.36 2.55
N VAL A 224 2.48 14.69 2.89
CA VAL A 224 1.38 13.72 2.98
C VAL A 224 0.25 14.19 2.09
N ILE A 225 -0.30 13.29 1.27
CA ILE A 225 -1.42 13.56 0.37
C ILE A 225 -2.65 12.84 0.88
N PHE A 226 -3.74 13.56 0.94
CA PHE A 226 -5.07 13.06 1.24
C PHE A 226 -5.84 12.98 -0.08
N TRP A 227 -5.84 11.79 -0.66
CA TRP A 227 -6.57 11.50 -1.89
C TRP A 227 -8.03 11.29 -1.56
N LYS A 228 -8.90 12.20 -2.02
CA LYS A 228 -10.35 12.07 -1.84
C LYS A 228 -10.85 10.89 -2.65
N PHE A 229 -11.49 9.92 -2.00
CA PHE A 229 -12.06 8.77 -2.67
C PHE A 229 -13.57 8.92 -2.87
N ASP A 230 -14.03 8.82 -4.10
CA ASP A 230 -15.44 8.75 -4.46
C ASP A 230 -15.86 7.27 -4.51
N ARG A 231 -16.52 6.83 -3.45
CA ARG A 231 -16.91 5.42 -3.28
C ARG A 231 -17.97 4.97 -4.29
N GLU A 232 -18.82 5.88 -4.76
CA GLU A 232 -19.85 5.54 -5.75
C GLU A 232 -19.22 5.31 -7.13
N LYS A 233 -18.23 6.12 -7.50
CA LYS A 233 -17.48 5.96 -8.74
C LYS A 233 -16.36 4.93 -8.64
N GLY A 234 -15.94 4.54 -7.43
CA GLY A 234 -14.80 3.68 -7.21
C GLY A 234 -13.49 4.31 -7.71
N ARG A 235 -13.32 5.63 -7.50
CA ARG A 235 -12.19 6.39 -8.01
C ARG A 235 -11.75 7.50 -7.08
N ILE A 236 -10.46 7.81 -7.13
CA ILE A 236 -9.88 8.99 -6.51
C ILE A 236 -10.29 10.23 -7.33
N ASP A 237 -10.84 11.22 -6.63
CA ASP A 237 -11.12 12.55 -7.13
C ASP A 237 -9.92 13.47 -6.82
N LYS A 238 -9.08 13.70 -7.83
CA LYS A 238 -7.87 14.51 -7.68
C LYS A 238 -8.18 15.98 -7.37
N ASP A 239 -9.28 16.49 -7.89
CA ASP A 239 -9.64 17.90 -7.73
C ASP A 239 -10.14 18.21 -6.31
N ALA A 240 -10.67 17.19 -5.63
CA ALA A 240 -11.09 17.27 -4.24
C ALA A 240 -9.98 16.88 -3.24
N SER A 241 -8.81 16.50 -3.73
CA SER A 241 -7.66 16.06 -2.94
C SER A 241 -6.80 17.26 -2.51
N PHE A 242 -6.04 17.07 -1.43
CA PHE A 242 -5.09 18.09 -0.95
C PHE A 242 -3.88 17.43 -0.30
N ALA A 243 -2.83 18.21 -0.04
CA ALA A 243 -1.64 17.76 0.64
C ALA A 243 -1.24 18.68 1.80
N MET A 244 -0.38 18.16 2.66
CA MET A 244 0.32 18.93 3.69
C MET A 244 1.83 18.80 3.48
N GLU A 245 2.54 19.92 3.60
CA GLU A 245 3.99 19.95 3.70
C GLU A 245 4.43 19.43 5.06
N LEU A 246 5.45 18.59 5.12
CA LEU A 246 6.01 18.07 6.36
C LEU A 246 7.50 18.43 6.47
N PRO A 247 8.08 18.43 7.67
CA PRO A 247 9.52 18.49 7.82
C PRO A 247 10.22 17.43 6.96
N PRO A 248 11.48 17.66 6.55
CA PRO A 248 12.19 16.75 5.66
C PRO A 248 12.72 15.50 6.38
N TYR A 249 11.90 14.91 7.24
CA TYR A 249 12.18 13.63 7.86
C TYR A 249 11.83 12.50 6.88
N MET A 250 12.59 11.43 6.92
CA MET A 250 12.26 10.21 6.19
C MET A 250 11.09 9.55 6.89
N GLN A 251 10.00 9.28 6.16
CA GLN A 251 8.80 8.71 6.72
C GLN A 251 8.71 7.22 6.43
N ASP A 252 8.22 6.47 7.39
CA ASP A 252 7.96 5.05 7.24
C ASP A 252 6.45 4.79 7.25
N LEU A 253 5.95 3.84 8.01
CA LEU A 253 4.55 3.48 7.94
C LEU A 253 3.65 4.47 8.67
N ALA A 254 2.38 4.38 8.32
CA ALA A 254 1.36 5.27 8.81
C ALA A 254 0.04 4.51 9.03
N ASP A 255 -0.80 5.05 9.92
CA ASP A 255 -2.16 4.54 10.13
C ASP A 255 -3.13 5.70 10.40
N SER A 256 -4.40 5.43 10.20
CA SER A 256 -5.50 6.34 10.49
C SER A 256 -6.13 6.02 11.84
N GLY A 257 -6.42 7.06 12.60
CA GLY A 257 -7.23 6.92 13.80
C GLY A 257 -8.63 6.40 13.50
N LYS A 258 -9.14 5.58 14.40
CA LYS A 258 -10.47 5.01 14.35
C LYS A 258 -11.16 5.16 15.71
N LEU A 259 -12.48 5.11 15.77
CA LEU A 259 -13.26 5.30 16.98
C LEU A 259 -12.79 6.50 17.81
N ASP A 260 -12.14 6.28 18.98
CA ASP A 260 -11.72 7.36 19.89
C ASP A 260 -10.70 8.31 19.25
N SER A 261 -9.86 7.82 18.32
CA SER A 261 -8.87 8.61 17.58
C SER A 261 -9.30 8.99 16.16
N GLU A 262 -10.56 8.78 15.77
CA GLU A 262 -11.05 9.10 14.44
C GLU A 262 -10.81 10.57 14.06
N GLY A 263 -10.26 10.75 12.84
CA GLY A 263 -9.90 12.06 12.31
C GLY A 263 -8.50 12.52 12.67
N TRP A 264 -7.68 11.61 13.17
CA TRP A 264 -6.24 11.79 13.35
C TRP A 264 -5.47 10.82 12.46
N ILE A 265 -4.26 11.22 12.08
CA ILE A 265 -3.33 10.45 11.28
C ILE A 265 -2.01 10.37 12.01
N PHE A 266 -1.38 9.21 11.95
CA PHE A 266 -0.12 8.91 12.62
C PHE A 266 0.88 8.40 11.59
N ILE A 267 2.09 8.97 11.55
CA ILE A 267 3.14 8.61 10.60
C ILE A 267 4.46 8.52 11.34
N ASN A 268 5.11 7.36 11.29
CA ASN A 268 6.45 7.20 11.81
C ASN A 268 7.48 7.87 10.91
N SER A 269 8.57 8.31 11.51
CA SER A 269 9.78 8.67 10.76
C SER A 269 10.95 7.77 11.13
N PHE A 270 11.98 7.80 10.32
CA PHE A 270 13.23 7.09 10.57
C PHE A 270 14.41 7.94 10.10
N ASN A 271 15.59 7.71 10.67
CA ASN A 271 16.81 8.44 10.34
C ASN A 271 16.60 9.96 10.29
N THR A 272 15.89 10.51 11.28
CA THR A 272 15.59 11.96 11.34
C THR A 272 16.83 12.83 11.35
N GLU A 273 17.96 12.32 11.86
CA GLU A 273 19.27 12.98 11.80
C GLU A 273 19.73 13.26 10.38
N MET A 274 19.29 12.49 9.39
CA MET A 274 19.62 12.72 7.99
C MET A 274 19.03 14.02 7.44
N SER A 275 17.99 14.54 8.08
CA SER A 275 17.40 15.84 7.73
C SER A 275 18.35 17.02 7.90
N TRP A 276 19.47 16.81 8.55
CA TRP A 276 20.52 17.80 8.79
C TRP A 276 21.72 17.61 7.87
N GLY A 277 21.52 17.03 6.70
CA GLY A 277 22.59 16.74 5.77
C GLY A 277 23.45 15.54 6.17
N GLY A 278 22.93 14.66 7.01
CA GLY A 278 23.62 13.48 7.48
C GLY A 278 24.71 13.76 8.51
N THR A 279 24.75 14.97 9.06
CA THR A 279 25.69 15.33 10.11
C THR A 279 24.94 15.84 11.32
N MET A 280 24.74 14.98 12.29
CA MET A 280 24.64 15.46 13.67
C MET A 280 26.06 15.64 14.23
N GLU A 281 26.23 16.61 15.10
CA GLU A 281 27.53 16.88 15.71
C GLU A 281 28.11 15.61 16.33
N GLY A 282 29.24 15.14 15.81
CA GLY A 282 29.91 13.93 16.24
C GLY A 282 29.44 12.61 15.63
N ASN A 283 28.41 12.62 14.80
CA ASN A 283 27.93 11.40 14.11
C ASN A 283 28.36 11.37 12.65
N PRO A 284 28.76 10.21 12.13
CA PRO A 284 29.04 10.07 10.71
C PRO A 284 27.78 10.26 9.88
N PRO A 285 27.89 10.80 8.65
CA PRO A 285 26.75 11.16 7.80
C PRO A 285 26.04 9.95 7.19
N MET A 286 26.05 8.83 7.77
CA MET A 286 25.36 7.67 7.24
C MET A 286 24.71 6.89 8.29
N GLU A 287 23.58 6.36 7.82
CA GLU A 287 23.10 5.11 8.26
C GLU A 287 23.73 4.58 9.46
N SER A 288 24.25 5.41 10.16
CA SER A 288 24.57 4.87 11.38
C SER A 288 23.22 4.59 12.02
N GLY A 289 22.40 3.83 11.36
CA GLY A 289 21.34 3.12 12.03
C GLY A 289 21.72 2.63 13.40
N ALA A 290 22.92 2.89 13.73
CA ALA A 290 23.62 2.65 14.97
C ALA A 290 23.56 3.78 16.00
N SER A 291 23.10 4.97 15.69
CA SER A 291 22.90 5.96 16.74
C SER A 291 21.62 5.64 17.51
N GLN A 292 21.74 4.75 18.47
CA GLN A 292 20.65 4.44 19.41
C GLN A 292 20.38 5.59 20.40
N ASN A 293 21.10 6.68 20.28
CA ASN A 293 20.95 7.86 21.15
C ASN A 293 19.98 8.90 20.57
N ASP A 294 19.69 8.83 19.27
CA ASP A 294 18.78 9.75 18.63
C ASP A 294 17.38 9.12 18.58
N MET A 295 16.38 9.94 18.81
CA MET A 295 14.99 9.53 18.64
C MET A 295 14.50 9.96 17.27
N ASP A 296 13.71 9.10 16.66
CA ASP A 296 12.88 9.47 15.53
C ASP A 296 11.55 10.10 16.00
N TYR A 297 10.67 10.48 15.12
CA TYR A 297 9.43 11.16 15.47
C TYR A 297 8.19 10.47 14.93
N LEU A 298 7.22 10.26 15.81
CA LEU A 298 5.83 10.05 15.42
C LEU A 298 5.21 11.41 15.07
N HIS A 299 4.72 11.53 13.84
CA HIS A 299 3.93 12.66 13.38
C HIS A 299 2.47 12.43 13.75
N ILE A 300 1.85 13.40 14.38
CA ILE A 300 0.45 13.36 14.84
C ILE A 300 -0.28 14.49 14.15
N ILE A 301 -1.14 14.14 13.18
CA ILE A 301 -1.84 15.09 12.31
C ILE A 301 -3.32 15.12 12.66
N ASN A 302 -3.85 16.31 12.90
CA ASN A 302 -5.29 16.52 13.04
C ASN A 302 -5.93 16.69 11.66
N LEU A 303 -6.39 15.59 11.08
CA LEU A 303 -7.00 15.57 9.74
C LEU A 303 -8.30 16.37 9.67
N LYS A 304 -9.16 16.29 10.69
CA LYS A 304 -10.42 17.07 10.71
C LYS A 304 -10.14 18.56 10.54
N LYS A 305 -9.19 19.08 11.29
CA LYS A 305 -8.77 20.47 11.20
C LYS A 305 -8.04 20.80 9.89
N ALA A 306 -7.23 19.87 9.40
CA ALA A 306 -6.55 20.04 8.10
C ALA A 306 -7.54 20.18 6.94
N ILE A 307 -8.61 19.39 6.94
CA ILE A 307 -9.69 19.49 5.95
C ILE A 307 -10.37 20.90 6.02
N GLU A 308 -10.63 21.41 7.21
CA GLU A 308 -11.21 22.74 7.39
C GLU A 308 -10.28 23.85 6.85
N VAL A 309 -8.99 23.76 7.14
CA VAL A 309 -7.96 24.69 6.66
C VAL A 309 -7.84 24.65 5.14
N ALA A 310 -7.85 23.46 4.54
CA ALA A 310 -7.83 23.29 3.09
C ALA A 310 -9.11 23.88 2.44
N LYS A 311 -10.29 23.59 2.99
CA LYS A 311 -11.58 24.15 2.53
C LYS A 311 -11.64 25.68 2.66
N ALA A 312 -10.96 26.24 3.66
CA ALA A 312 -10.84 27.68 3.82
C ALA A 312 -9.87 28.34 2.83
N GLY A 313 -9.26 27.58 1.94
CA GLY A 313 -8.33 28.07 0.92
C GLY A 313 -6.97 28.50 1.49
N LYS A 314 -6.60 28.08 2.72
CA LYS A 314 -5.28 28.37 3.31
C LYS A 314 -4.21 27.43 2.75
N THR A 315 -4.12 27.38 1.44
CA THR A 315 -3.24 26.49 0.69
C THR A 315 -2.47 27.25 -0.38
N LYS A 316 -1.38 26.66 -0.87
CA LYS A 316 -0.72 27.07 -2.11
C LYS A 316 -0.87 25.95 -3.13
N THR A 317 -1.10 26.29 -4.38
CA THR A 317 -1.11 25.29 -5.44
C THR A 317 0.33 24.97 -5.84
N ILE A 318 0.72 23.69 -5.68
CA ILE A 318 2.03 23.18 -6.08
C ILE A 318 1.78 21.92 -6.95
N SER A 319 2.35 21.89 -8.14
CA SER A 319 2.15 20.79 -9.11
C SER A 319 0.68 20.42 -9.33
N GLY A 320 -0.20 21.43 -9.34
CA GLY A 320 -1.63 21.25 -9.56
C GLY A 320 -2.45 20.81 -8.36
N MET A 321 -1.84 20.66 -7.18
CA MET A 321 -2.51 20.23 -5.95
C MET A 321 -2.53 21.37 -4.90
N PRO A 322 -3.63 21.58 -4.16
CA PRO A 322 -3.65 22.45 -2.98
C PRO A 322 -2.77 21.86 -1.88
N VAL A 323 -1.79 22.61 -1.38
CA VAL A 323 -0.87 22.20 -0.32
C VAL A 323 -0.98 23.17 0.86
N ILE A 324 -1.26 22.63 2.05
CA ILE A 324 -1.14 23.38 3.30
C ILE A 324 0.35 23.46 3.63
N MET A 325 0.91 24.68 3.62
CA MET A 325 2.32 24.91 3.86
C MET A 325 2.68 24.79 5.34
N LEU A 326 3.92 24.46 5.64
CA LEU A 326 4.40 24.21 7.00
C LEU A 326 4.18 25.40 7.96
N ASP A 327 4.34 26.61 7.47
CA ASP A 327 4.02 27.82 8.26
C ASP A 327 2.55 27.86 8.70
N THR A 328 1.64 27.50 7.79
CA THR A 328 0.21 27.42 8.08
C THR A 328 -0.08 26.25 9.03
N ILE A 329 0.58 25.11 8.83
CA ILE A 329 0.46 23.93 9.70
C ILE A 329 0.83 24.26 11.13
N ASN A 330 1.96 24.96 11.32
CA ASN A 330 2.41 25.42 12.63
C ASN A 330 1.47 26.45 13.25
N ALA A 331 1.02 27.42 12.46
CA ALA A 331 0.12 28.48 12.94
C ALA A 331 -1.25 27.92 13.36
N GLU A 332 -1.76 26.95 12.63
CA GLU A 332 -3.05 26.31 12.90
C GLU A 332 -2.93 25.12 13.89
N GLY A 333 -1.72 24.67 14.23
CA GLY A 333 -1.50 23.52 15.11
C GLY A 333 -2.08 22.23 14.52
N LEU A 334 -1.74 21.93 13.28
CA LEU A 334 -2.22 20.74 12.57
C LEU A 334 -1.32 19.52 12.79
N LEU A 335 -0.05 19.75 13.05
CA LEU A 335 0.98 18.71 13.23
C LEU A 335 1.65 18.86 14.58
N HIS A 336 1.86 17.75 15.26
CA HIS A 336 2.66 17.64 16.47
C HIS A 336 3.62 16.46 16.31
N LEU A 337 4.73 16.49 17.04
CA LEU A 337 5.70 15.42 17.07
C LEU A 337 5.80 14.85 18.47
N VAL A 338 6.15 13.58 18.58
CA VAL A 338 6.62 12.98 19.81
C VAL A 338 7.81 12.07 19.49
N GLY A 339 8.79 12.01 20.38
CA GLY A 339 9.95 11.12 20.20
C GLY A 339 9.54 9.66 20.09
N GLU A 340 10.24 8.91 19.29
CA GLU A 340 10.11 7.46 19.13
C GLU A 340 11.47 6.79 19.26
N PRO A 341 11.52 5.52 19.72
CA PRO A 341 12.72 4.70 19.63
C PRO A 341 13.25 4.62 18.22
N LYS A 342 14.55 4.39 18.08
CA LYS A 342 15.28 4.49 16.81
C LYS A 342 14.71 3.61 15.71
N SER A 343 14.52 4.24 14.57
CA SER A 343 14.08 3.63 13.31
C SER A 343 12.80 2.81 13.46
N PRO A 344 11.72 3.38 13.99
CA PRO A 344 10.43 2.69 14.04
C PRO A 344 9.98 2.33 12.63
N HIS A 345 9.15 1.28 12.52
CA HIS A 345 8.59 0.87 11.24
C HIS A 345 7.06 0.99 11.25
N GLY A 346 6.36 0.08 11.90
CA GLY A 346 4.91 0.14 12.03
C GLY A 346 4.44 1.16 13.07
N VAL A 347 3.37 1.85 12.78
CA VAL A 347 2.47 2.49 13.73
C VAL A 347 1.09 1.93 13.48
N ASP A 348 0.53 1.24 14.47
CA ASP A 348 -0.72 0.51 14.31
C ASP A 348 -1.70 0.96 15.40
N VAL A 349 -2.84 1.54 14.99
CA VAL A 349 -3.89 2.00 15.90
C VAL A 349 -4.68 0.81 16.42
N THR A 350 -4.89 0.74 17.73
CA THR A 350 -5.70 -0.34 18.32
C THR A 350 -7.14 -0.33 17.79
N PRO A 351 -7.83 -1.48 17.76
CA PRO A 351 -9.19 -1.58 17.24
C PRO A 351 -10.19 -0.62 17.89
N ASP A 352 -9.98 -0.25 19.17
CA ASP A 352 -10.81 0.72 19.88
C ASP A 352 -10.34 2.18 19.71
N GLY A 353 -9.24 2.41 19.00
CA GLY A 353 -8.69 3.74 18.72
C GLY A 353 -8.02 4.43 19.91
N LYS A 354 -7.80 3.73 21.01
CA LYS A 354 -7.29 4.36 22.26
C LYS A 354 -5.79 4.40 22.35
N GLU A 355 -5.12 3.52 21.65
CA GLU A 355 -3.68 3.37 21.73
C GLU A 355 -3.06 3.23 20.33
N LEU A 356 -1.79 3.54 20.26
CA LEU A 356 -0.95 3.32 19.09
C LEU A 356 0.22 2.44 19.52
N VAL A 357 0.44 1.37 18.81
CA VAL A 357 1.60 0.50 19.00
C VAL A 357 2.63 0.84 17.94
N VAL A 358 3.79 1.30 18.37
CA VAL A 358 4.91 1.63 17.50
C VAL A 358 5.99 0.59 17.63
N SER A 359 6.38 0.01 16.51
CA SER A 359 7.39 -1.04 16.43
C SER A 359 8.77 -0.44 16.18
N GLY A 360 9.67 -0.57 17.14
CA GLY A 360 11.05 -0.07 17.04
C GLY A 360 11.99 -1.03 16.31
N LYS A 361 12.13 -0.90 14.99
CA LYS A 361 12.97 -1.81 14.20
C LYS A 361 14.42 -1.95 14.71
N LEU A 362 15.03 -0.86 15.17
CA LEU A 362 16.36 -0.84 15.75
C LEU A 362 16.35 -0.68 17.28
N ASP A 363 15.20 -0.89 17.89
CA ASP A 363 15.01 -0.96 19.34
C ASP A 363 14.43 -2.34 19.71
N THR A 364 14.59 -2.75 20.96
CA THR A 364 14.07 -4.04 21.45
C THR A 364 12.64 -3.95 21.99
N HIS A 365 12.06 -2.76 21.97
CA HIS A 365 10.74 -2.50 22.55
C HIS A 365 9.71 -2.13 21.49
N ALA A 366 8.49 -2.57 21.70
CA ALA A 366 7.30 -1.90 21.17
C ALA A 366 6.88 -0.80 22.16
N THR A 367 6.66 0.41 21.64
CA THR A 367 6.21 1.56 22.44
C THR A 367 4.70 1.74 22.23
N VAL A 368 3.96 1.85 23.33
CA VAL A 368 2.52 2.06 23.30
C VAL A 368 2.23 3.50 23.75
N TYR A 369 1.67 4.31 22.83
CA TYR A 369 1.19 5.65 23.12
C TYR A 369 -0.28 5.61 23.48
N SER A 370 -0.72 6.42 24.45
CA SER A 370 -2.12 6.60 24.77
C SER A 370 -2.67 7.80 23.99
N PHE A 371 -3.70 7.58 23.17
CA PHE A 371 -4.29 8.65 22.39
C PHE A 371 -4.89 9.76 23.27
N ASP A 372 -5.54 9.41 24.38
CA ASP A 372 -6.07 10.40 25.32
C ASP A 372 -4.96 11.30 25.90
N LYS A 373 -3.82 10.72 26.23
CA LYS A 373 -2.67 11.49 26.73
C LYS A 373 -2.07 12.39 25.64
N LEU A 374 -1.92 11.89 24.42
CA LEU A 374 -1.48 12.66 23.25
C LEU A 374 -2.39 13.86 23.02
N LYS A 375 -3.68 13.61 22.94
CA LYS A 375 -4.69 14.65 22.72
C LYS A 375 -4.73 15.64 23.90
N GLY A 376 -4.69 15.15 25.13
CA GLY A 376 -4.67 16.00 26.31
C GLY A 376 -3.45 16.92 26.36
N ALA A 377 -2.26 16.42 26.01
CA ALA A 377 -1.04 17.21 25.93
C ALA A 377 -1.13 18.30 24.84
N ILE A 378 -1.69 17.96 23.67
CA ILE A 378 -1.93 18.91 22.57
C ILE A 378 -2.90 20.03 23.01
N GLU A 379 -4.03 19.68 23.62
CA GLU A 379 -5.04 20.62 24.08
C GLU A 379 -4.51 21.54 25.20
N ALA A 380 -3.73 20.98 26.12
CA ALA A 380 -3.07 21.72 27.20
C ALA A 380 -1.86 22.52 26.72
N LYS A 381 -1.41 22.35 25.46
CA LYS A 381 -0.17 22.91 24.93
C LYS A 381 1.06 22.53 25.79
N ASN A 382 1.06 21.33 26.31
CA ASN A 382 2.20 20.77 27.06
C ASN A 382 3.25 20.27 26.06
N PHE A 383 4.21 21.11 25.75
CA PHE A 383 5.29 20.83 24.80
C PHE A 383 6.64 20.94 25.49
N GLU A 384 7.55 20.02 25.22
CA GLU A 384 8.94 20.08 25.71
C GLU A 384 9.83 20.98 24.85
N GLY A 385 9.33 21.37 23.66
CA GLY A 385 10.05 22.24 22.74
C GLY A 385 9.42 22.27 21.37
N LYS A 386 10.23 22.62 20.39
CA LYS A 386 9.91 22.57 18.97
C LYS A 386 11.10 22.00 18.21
N ASP A 387 10.82 21.31 17.12
CA ASP A 387 11.87 20.93 16.20
C ASP A 387 12.43 22.16 15.45
N ARG A 388 13.46 21.95 14.65
CA ARG A 388 14.09 23.03 13.88
C ARG A 388 13.18 23.65 12.80
N TYR A 389 12.05 23.02 12.48
CA TYR A 389 11.05 23.49 11.53
C TYR A 389 9.85 24.14 12.21
N GLY A 390 9.90 24.29 13.53
CA GLY A 390 8.91 24.98 14.34
C GLY A 390 7.73 24.13 14.79
N VAL A 391 7.76 22.83 14.54
CA VAL A 391 6.70 21.90 14.94
C VAL A 391 6.83 21.58 16.44
N PRO A 392 5.74 21.68 17.24
CA PRO A 392 5.77 21.38 18.66
C PRO A 392 6.06 19.89 18.93
N ILE A 393 6.87 19.61 19.95
CA ILE A 393 7.24 18.27 20.40
C ILE A 393 6.54 18.00 21.73
N LEU A 394 5.82 16.90 21.82
CA LEU A 394 5.17 16.42 23.05
C LEU A 394 6.19 15.70 23.95
N PRO A 395 6.05 15.83 25.28
CA PRO A 395 6.92 15.11 26.22
C PRO A 395 6.69 13.60 26.15
N PHE A 396 7.71 12.85 25.72
CA PHE A 396 7.62 11.40 25.51
C PHE A 396 7.03 10.65 26.71
N ASN A 397 7.57 10.88 27.91
CA ASN A 397 7.16 10.14 29.10
C ASN A 397 5.74 10.44 29.57
N ASP A 398 5.18 11.59 29.17
CA ASP A 398 3.82 11.99 29.58
C ASP A 398 2.75 11.31 28.73
N VAL A 399 3.09 10.91 27.50
CA VAL A 399 2.11 10.46 26.52
C VAL A 399 2.16 8.95 26.23
N ILE A 400 3.23 8.26 26.66
CA ILE A 400 3.29 6.80 26.54
C ILE A 400 2.39 6.13 27.60
N ARG A 401 1.83 4.98 27.25
CA ARG A 401 1.27 4.02 28.21
C ARG A 401 2.38 3.17 28.81
N GLY A 402 3.33 2.75 27.98
CA GLY A 402 4.47 1.94 28.38
C GLY A 402 5.26 1.42 27.21
N GLN A 403 6.29 0.68 27.51
CA GLN A 403 7.11 -0.03 26.55
C GLN A 403 7.18 -1.51 26.93
N VAL A 404 7.16 -2.39 25.93
CA VAL A 404 7.22 -3.83 26.12
C VAL A 404 8.44 -4.35 25.38
N GLU A 405 9.34 -5.03 26.08
CA GLU A 405 10.50 -5.67 25.49
C GLU A 405 10.05 -6.94 24.74
N ILE A 406 10.26 -6.96 23.43
CA ILE A 406 9.87 -8.06 22.54
C ILE A 406 11.02 -8.57 21.67
N GLY A 407 12.20 -8.01 21.85
CA GLY A 407 13.40 -8.32 21.07
C GLY A 407 13.60 -7.39 19.89
N LEU A 408 14.79 -7.47 19.30
CA LEU A 408 15.20 -6.59 18.20
C LEU A 408 14.45 -6.92 16.92
N GLY A 409 13.99 -5.90 16.20
CA GLY A 409 13.48 -5.97 14.86
C GLY A 409 11.97 -6.15 14.71
N PRO A 410 11.11 -5.69 15.66
CA PRO A 410 9.67 -5.66 15.39
C PRO A 410 9.34 -4.71 14.23
N LEU A 411 8.43 -5.10 13.36
CA LEU A 411 8.06 -4.32 12.18
C LEU A 411 6.60 -3.86 12.21
N HIS A 412 5.67 -4.78 12.35
CA HIS A 412 4.23 -4.53 12.30
C HIS A 412 3.51 -5.14 13.48
N THR A 413 2.37 -4.56 13.82
CA THR A 413 1.44 -5.09 14.81
C THR A 413 0.15 -5.55 14.13
N GLN A 414 -0.36 -6.69 14.55
CA GLN A 414 -1.69 -7.15 14.19
C GLN A 414 -2.46 -7.48 15.46
N TYR A 415 -3.77 -7.39 15.38
CA TYR A 415 -4.65 -7.62 16.52
C TYR A 415 -5.52 -8.85 16.29
N ASP A 416 -5.71 -9.65 17.34
CA ASP A 416 -6.70 -10.72 17.31
C ASP A 416 -8.13 -10.19 17.56
N ASP A 417 -9.12 -11.08 17.49
CA ASP A 417 -10.53 -10.78 17.74
C ASP A 417 -10.86 -10.35 19.19
N LYS A 418 -9.87 -10.41 20.08
CA LYS A 418 -9.95 -9.97 21.48
C LYS A 418 -9.21 -8.67 21.74
N GLY A 419 -8.54 -8.13 20.71
CA GLY A 419 -7.71 -6.93 20.80
C GLY A 419 -6.33 -7.17 21.40
N ASN A 420 -5.84 -8.42 21.45
CA ASN A 420 -4.45 -8.66 21.80
C ASN A 420 -3.55 -8.37 20.59
N ALA A 421 -2.40 -7.76 20.86
CA ALA A 421 -1.37 -7.41 19.88
C ALA A 421 -0.30 -8.49 19.79
#